data_f9ee31e5274e71ad9b1513e06f12633a
#
_entry.id   f9ee31e5274e71ad9b1513e06f12633a
#
_cell.length_a   1.000
_cell.length_b   1.000
_cell.length_c   1.000
_cell.angle_alpha   90.00
_cell.angle_beta   90.00
_cell.angle_gamma   90.00
#
_symmetry.space_group_name_H-M   'P 1'
#
loop_
_entity.id
_entity.type
_entity.pdbx_description
1 polymer ?
#
loop_
_entity_poly.entity_id
_entity_poly.type
_entity_poly.pdbx_seq_one_letter_code
_entity_poly.pdbx_strand_id
1 'polypeptide(L)'
;QSLLARDVDVTIIDNDVEMIHSAERFGFKIYYGDGTRLDVLHASGAASARAIAVCVNDAAEADRIVELVSHEFPQAKLLVRSFDREHSLRLIHAGVDFQIRETFESAVMFGQAALMELGADEDDARDIAEQIRERDAERLQLEMAGGDLRAGAHMAFGSSLPGVPTPTPFTVPKRQSRTLNADQVPPEA
;
A
#
# COMPACT_ATOMS: atom_id res chain seq x y z
N GLN A 1 -18.37 1.23 1.15
CA GLN A 1 -19.41 1.97 0.40
C GLN A 1 -19.51 1.48 -1.04
N SER A 2 -18.40 1.38 -1.79
CA SER A 2 -18.41 0.95 -3.20
C SER A 2 -19.04 -0.44 -3.41
N LEU A 3 -18.77 -1.39 -2.52
CA LEU A 3 -19.35 -2.73 -2.56
C LEU A 3 -20.86 -2.71 -2.24
N LEU A 4 -21.26 -1.96 -1.21
CA LEU A 4 -22.67 -1.80 -0.87
C LEU A 4 -23.48 -1.13 -1.98
N ALA A 5 -22.91 -0.17 -2.71
CA ALA A 5 -23.55 0.46 -3.85
C ALA A 5 -23.84 -0.51 -5.02
N ARG A 6 -23.31 -1.72 -4.96
CA ARG A 6 -23.52 -2.82 -5.91
C ARG A 6 -24.22 -4.02 -5.28
N ASP A 7 -24.89 -3.80 -4.13
CA ASP A 7 -25.63 -4.84 -3.38
C ASP A 7 -24.74 -6.05 -3.03
N VAL A 8 -23.45 -5.81 -2.75
CA VAL A 8 -22.54 -6.85 -2.27
C VAL A 8 -22.61 -6.91 -0.76
N ASP A 9 -22.91 -8.07 -0.20
CA ASP A 9 -22.87 -8.33 1.23
C ASP A 9 -21.43 -8.17 1.75
N VAL A 10 -21.27 -7.33 2.78
CA VAL A 10 -19.98 -7.05 3.40
C VAL A 10 -20.05 -7.37 4.88
N THR A 11 -19.14 -8.23 5.33
CA THR A 11 -18.89 -8.49 6.75
C THR A 11 -17.57 -7.84 7.15
N ILE A 12 -17.55 -7.10 8.24
CA ILE A 12 -16.36 -6.45 8.78
C ILE A 12 -15.94 -7.19 10.05
N ILE A 13 -14.64 -7.41 10.23
CA ILE A 13 -14.04 -7.85 11.49
C ILE A 13 -13.12 -6.72 11.95
N ASP A 14 -13.31 -6.26 13.17
CA ASP A 14 -12.49 -5.23 13.78
C ASP A 14 -12.34 -5.51 15.29
N ASN A 15 -11.20 -5.16 15.86
CA ASN A 15 -10.93 -5.22 17.29
C ASN A 15 -11.08 -3.86 17.99
N ASP A 16 -11.38 -2.80 17.24
CA ASP A 16 -11.64 -1.47 17.77
C ASP A 16 -13.15 -1.22 17.97
N VAL A 17 -13.55 -1.13 19.23
CA VAL A 17 -14.96 -0.93 19.62
C VAL A 17 -15.52 0.40 19.10
N GLU A 18 -14.70 1.46 19.04
CA GLU A 18 -15.17 2.77 18.57
C GLU A 18 -15.42 2.74 17.06
N MET A 19 -14.56 2.06 16.32
CA MET A 19 -14.74 1.85 14.87
C MET A 19 -15.98 1.00 14.58
N ILE A 20 -16.25 -0.03 15.39
CA ILE A 20 -17.44 -0.86 15.27
C ILE A 20 -18.71 -0.03 15.45
N HIS A 21 -18.81 0.76 16.52
CA HIS A 21 -19.97 1.63 16.75
C HIS A 21 -20.16 2.67 15.63
N SER A 22 -19.07 3.14 15.05
CA SER A 22 -19.14 4.07 13.92
C SER A 22 -19.67 3.40 12.66
N ALA A 23 -19.25 2.17 12.38
CA ALA A 23 -19.61 1.43 11.19
C ALA A 23 -21.03 0.82 11.24
N GLU A 24 -21.55 0.48 12.42
CA GLU A 24 -22.95 0.02 12.61
C GLU A 24 -23.99 0.98 12.00
N ARG A 25 -23.72 2.29 12.08
CA ARG A 25 -24.59 3.33 11.51
C ARG A 25 -24.74 3.25 9.99
N PHE A 26 -23.84 2.56 9.31
CA PHE A 26 -23.83 2.40 7.86
C PHE A 26 -24.41 1.06 7.39
N GLY A 27 -24.97 0.26 8.33
CA GLY A 27 -25.65 -1.00 8.00
C GLY A 27 -24.73 -2.18 7.69
N PHE A 28 -23.45 -2.11 8.07
CA PHE A 28 -22.53 -3.24 7.92
C PHE A 28 -22.80 -4.34 8.95
N LYS A 29 -22.61 -5.58 8.55
CA LYS A 29 -22.50 -6.70 9.48
C LYS A 29 -21.10 -6.73 10.06
N ILE A 30 -20.98 -6.49 11.36
CA ILE A 30 -19.69 -6.33 12.02
C ILE A 30 -19.53 -7.39 13.09
N TYR A 31 -18.33 -8.00 13.13
CA TYR A 31 -17.91 -8.87 14.20
C TYR A 31 -16.77 -8.22 14.98
N TYR A 32 -16.94 -8.13 16.29
CA TYR A 32 -15.82 -7.80 17.17
C TYR A 32 -14.88 -9.00 17.28
N GLY A 33 -13.61 -8.80 16.94
CA GLY A 33 -12.62 -9.85 17.06
C GLY A 33 -11.30 -9.54 16.41
N ASP A 34 -10.35 -10.40 16.67
CA ASP A 34 -9.02 -10.37 16.11
C ASP A 34 -8.99 -11.21 14.82
N GLY A 35 -8.73 -10.57 13.68
CA GLY A 35 -8.66 -11.20 12.36
C GLY A 35 -7.49 -12.17 12.20
N THR A 36 -6.52 -12.19 13.11
CA THR A 36 -5.43 -13.17 13.14
C THR A 36 -5.86 -14.53 13.72
N ARG A 37 -7.11 -14.65 14.17
CA ARG A 37 -7.67 -15.84 14.77
C ARG A 37 -8.59 -16.60 13.81
N LEU A 38 -8.32 -17.86 13.60
CA LEU A 38 -9.09 -18.71 12.69
C LEU A 38 -10.55 -18.88 13.12
N ASP A 39 -10.80 -19.03 14.42
CA ASP A 39 -12.16 -19.15 14.96
C ASP A 39 -13.01 -17.89 14.70
N VAL A 40 -12.42 -16.71 14.74
CA VAL A 40 -13.08 -15.45 14.41
C VAL A 40 -13.39 -15.40 12.92
N LEU A 41 -12.46 -15.78 12.05
CA LEU A 41 -12.67 -15.83 10.60
C LEU A 41 -13.80 -16.83 10.25
N HIS A 42 -13.82 -18.01 10.85
CA HIS A 42 -14.93 -18.96 10.65
C HIS A 42 -16.27 -18.42 11.12
N ALA A 43 -16.32 -17.83 12.32
CA ALA A 43 -17.55 -17.27 12.88
C ALA A 43 -18.11 -16.12 12.04
N SER A 44 -17.26 -15.35 11.40
CA SER A 44 -17.66 -14.24 10.51
C SER A 44 -18.12 -14.68 9.12
N GLY A 45 -17.94 -15.94 8.76
CA GLY A 45 -18.36 -16.52 7.49
C GLY A 45 -17.29 -16.54 6.39
N ALA A 46 -16.00 -16.44 6.73
CA ALA A 46 -14.89 -16.47 5.77
C ALA A 46 -14.92 -17.69 4.85
N ALA A 47 -15.40 -18.84 5.33
CA ALA A 47 -15.51 -20.08 4.54
C ALA A 47 -16.44 -19.96 3.30
N SER A 48 -17.36 -19.02 3.30
CA SER A 48 -18.27 -18.74 2.17
C SER A 48 -17.94 -17.45 1.42
N ALA A 49 -16.91 -16.74 1.85
CA ALA A 49 -16.52 -15.48 1.24
C ALA A 49 -15.96 -15.69 -0.18
N ARG A 50 -16.37 -14.84 -1.10
CA ARG A 50 -15.81 -14.79 -2.47
C ARG A 50 -14.49 -14.01 -2.50
N ALA A 51 -14.35 -13.06 -1.59
CA ALA A 51 -13.14 -12.27 -1.43
C ALA A 51 -12.94 -11.92 0.05
N ILE A 52 -11.69 -11.84 0.47
CA ILE A 52 -11.28 -11.40 1.80
C ILE A 52 -10.33 -10.22 1.60
N ALA A 53 -10.68 -9.08 2.20
CA ALA A 53 -9.87 -7.85 2.14
C ALA A 53 -9.17 -7.63 3.48
N VAL A 54 -7.85 -7.61 3.48
CA VAL A 54 -7.01 -7.37 4.66
C VAL A 54 -6.56 -5.91 4.68
N CYS A 55 -7.10 -5.14 5.62
CA CYS A 55 -6.89 -3.69 5.72
C CYS A 55 -6.36 -3.26 7.10
N VAL A 56 -5.70 -4.17 7.83
CA VAL A 56 -5.10 -3.88 9.14
C VAL A 56 -3.91 -2.93 9.02
N ASN A 57 -3.61 -2.21 10.09
CA ASN A 57 -2.56 -1.17 10.09
C ASN A 57 -1.15 -1.73 10.33
N ASP A 58 -1.03 -2.93 10.90
CA ASP A 58 0.25 -3.57 11.18
C ASP A 58 0.61 -4.58 10.08
N ALA A 59 1.82 -4.45 9.52
CA ALA A 59 2.28 -5.31 8.44
C ALA A 59 2.46 -6.78 8.87
N ALA A 60 2.88 -7.02 10.12
CA ALA A 60 3.07 -8.38 10.62
C ALA A 60 1.72 -9.07 10.90
N GLU A 61 0.71 -8.30 11.34
CA GLU A 61 -0.66 -8.81 11.44
C GLU A 61 -1.23 -9.13 10.06
N ALA A 62 -1.02 -8.25 9.07
CA ALA A 62 -1.43 -8.49 7.69
C ALA A 62 -0.80 -9.77 7.13
N ASP A 63 0.52 -9.94 7.28
CA ASP A 63 1.25 -11.13 6.83
C ASP A 63 0.67 -12.41 7.48
N ARG A 64 0.37 -12.37 8.79
CA ARG A 64 -0.23 -13.49 9.52
C ARG A 64 -1.64 -13.82 9.03
N ILE A 65 -2.48 -12.82 8.79
CA ILE A 65 -3.83 -13.03 8.24
C ILE A 65 -3.73 -13.62 6.82
N VAL A 66 -2.82 -13.12 6.00
CA VAL A 66 -2.58 -13.62 4.63
C VAL A 66 -2.20 -15.10 4.65
N GLU A 67 -1.26 -15.50 5.50
CA GLU A 67 -0.85 -16.90 5.66
C GLU A 67 -2.06 -17.79 6.06
N LEU A 68 -2.81 -17.33 7.05
CA LEU A 68 -3.98 -18.06 7.56
C LEU A 68 -5.07 -18.21 6.50
N VAL A 69 -5.41 -17.11 5.81
CA VAL A 69 -6.44 -17.09 4.78
C VAL A 69 -6.06 -17.92 3.57
N SER A 70 -4.82 -17.82 3.11
CA SER A 70 -4.33 -18.60 1.95
C SER A 70 -4.39 -20.10 2.21
N HIS A 71 -4.18 -20.53 3.45
CA HIS A 71 -4.22 -21.93 3.82
C HIS A 71 -5.64 -22.46 4.05
N GLU A 72 -6.46 -21.71 4.79
CA GLU A 72 -7.77 -22.16 5.24
C GLU A 72 -8.92 -21.84 4.29
N PHE A 73 -8.78 -20.76 3.48
CA PHE A 73 -9.83 -20.27 2.58
C PHE A 73 -9.32 -20.05 1.14
N PRO A 74 -8.68 -21.05 0.52
CA PRO A 74 -8.02 -20.87 -0.80
C PRO A 74 -8.99 -20.58 -1.94
N GLN A 75 -10.31 -20.70 -1.74
CA GLN A 75 -11.35 -20.34 -2.71
C GLN A 75 -11.64 -18.83 -2.75
N ALA A 76 -11.28 -18.08 -1.70
CA ALA A 76 -11.53 -16.66 -1.62
C ALA A 76 -10.43 -15.86 -2.31
N LYS A 77 -10.82 -14.81 -3.05
CA LYS A 77 -9.87 -13.84 -3.57
C LYS A 77 -9.28 -13.01 -2.43
N LEU A 78 -7.96 -12.95 -2.37
CA LEU A 78 -7.25 -12.27 -1.29
C LEU A 78 -6.74 -10.90 -1.76
N LEU A 79 -7.31 -9.84 -1.17
CA LEU A 79 -6.93 -8.46 -1.44
C LEU A 79 -6.28 -7.86 -0.20
N VAL A 80 -5.13 -7.22 -0.33
CA VAL A 80 -4.37 -6.75 0.83
C VAL A 80 -3.92 -5.30 0.66
N ARG A 81 -4.13 -4.49 1.68
CA ARG A 81 -3.52 -3.18 1.80
C ARG A 81 -2.10 -3.34 2.34
N SER A 82 -1.12 -3.10 1.51
CA SER A 82 0.29 -3.16 1.91
C SER A 82 0.76 -1.84 2.52
N PHE A 83 1.64 -1.94 3.50
CA PHE A 83 2.19 -0.79 4.19
C PHE A 83 3.19 -0.02 3.30
N ASP A 84 4.17 -0.73 2.76
CA ASP A 84 5.21 -0.17 1.92
C ASP A 84 5.55 -1.09 0.73
N ARG A 85 6.59 -0.74 -0.01
CA ARG A 85 7.04 -1.51 -1.17
C ARG A 85 7.59 -2.90 -0.81
N GLU A 86 8.32 -3.01 0.28
CA GLU A 86 8.87 -4.28 0.74
C GLU A 86 7.74 -5.23 1.16
N HIS A 87 6.76 -4.73 1.88
CA HIS A 87 5.56 -5.48 2.22
C HIS A 87 4.78 -5.89 0.96
N SER A 88 4.64 -5.00 -0.04
CA SER A 88 4.02 -5.36 -1.33
C SER A 88 4.71 -6.55 -2.00
N LEU A 89 6.05 -6.58 -2.04
CA LEU A 89 6.79 -7.70 -2.62
C LEU A 89 6.57 -8.99 -1.85
N ARG A 90 6.57 -8.95 -0.50
CA ARG A 90 6.27 -10.15 0.32
C ARG A 90 4.86 -10.68 0.03
N LEU A 91 3.86 -9.81 -0.05
CA LEU A 91 2.47 -10.18 -0.36
C LEU A 91 2.33 -10.81 -1.74
N ILE A 92 3.00 -10.23 -2.75
CA ILE A 92 3.00 -10.79 -4.11
C ILE A 92 3.63 -12.20 -4.12
N HIS A 93 4.76 -12.39 -3.43
CA HIS A 93 5.37 -13.71 -3.29
C HIS A 93 4.50 -14.71 -2.50
N ALA A 94 3.71 -14.21 -1.56
CA ALA A 94 2.71 -15.02 -0.84
C ALA A 94 1.49 -15.39 -1.72
N GLY A 95 1.39 -14.85 -2.94
CA GLY A 95 0.35 -15.20 -3.89
C GLY A 95 -0.99 -14.49 -3.68
N VAL A 96 -1.02 -13.30 -3.08
CA VAL A 96 -2.24 -12.51 -2.96
C VAL A 96 -2.75 -12.11 -4.36
N ASP A 97 -4.08 -12.11 -4.56
CA ASP A 97 -4.68 -11.77 -5.85
C ASP A 97 -4.56 -10.28 -6.19
N PHE A 98 -4.56 -9.41 -5.18
CA PHE A 98 -4.41 -7.98 -5.36
C PHE A 98 -3.78 -7.35 -4.12
N GLN A 99 -2.89 -6.40 -4.33
CA GLN A 99 -2.34 -5.55 -3.28
C GLN A 99 -2.32 -4.08 -3.71
N ILE A 100 -2.45 -3.20 -2.75
CA ILE A 100 -2.31 -1.76 -2.96
C ILE A 100 -1.51 -1.14 -1.82
N ARG A 101 -0.55 -0.28 -2.14
CA ARG A 101 0.22 0.46 -1.12
C ARG A 101 -0.61 1.62 -0.57
N GLU A 102 -0.69 1.69 0.75
CA GLU A 102 -1.55 2.61 1.48
C GLU A 102 -1.34 4.08 1.09
N THR A 103 -0.08 4.50 0.98
CA THR A 103 0.26 5.91 0.79
C THR A 103 0.60 6.29 -0.65
N PHE A 104 0.88 5.34 -1.52
CA PHE A 104 1.37 5.62 -2.87
C PHE A 104 0.33 6.35 -3.71
N GLU A 105 -0.87 5.80 -3.83
CA GLU A 105 -1.92 6.42 -4.65
C GLU A 105 -2.36 7.77 -4.11
N SER A 106 -2.48 7.92 -2.80
CA SER A 106 -2.79 9.19 -2.17
C SER A 106 -1.69 10.23 -2.39
N ALA A 107 -0.41 9.82 -2.37
CA ALA A 107 0.70 10.72 -2.67
C ALA A 107 0.71 11.17 -4.14
N VAL A 108 0.41 10.27 -5.08
CA VAL A 108 0.30 10.62 -6.52
C VAL A 108 -0.84 11.58 -6.74
N MET A 109 -2.02 11.33 -6.18
CA MET A 109 -3.18 12.23 -6.28
C MET A 109 -2.89 13.60 -5.65
N PHE A 110 -2.23 13.63 -4.51
CA PHE A 110 -1.84 14.89 -3.85
C PHE A 110 -0.83 15.67 -4.70
N GLY A 111 0.15 14.97 -5.30
CA GLY A 111 1.12 15.59 -6.22
C GLY A 111 0.45 16.17 -7.47
N GLN A 112 -0.52 15.46 -8.05
CA GLN A 112 -1.32 15.96 -9.17
C GLN A 112 -2.08 17.24 -8.79
N ALA A 113 -2.77 17.24 -7.66
CA ALA A 113 -3.49 18.42 -7.18
C ALA A 113 -2.54 19.61 -6.94
N ALA A 114 -1.37 19.35 -6.34
CA ALA A 114 -0.37 20.40 -6.12
C ALA A 114 0.15 21.00 -7.44
N LEU A 115 0.35 20.20 -8.48
CA LEU A 115 0.74 20.71 -9.81
C LEU A 115 -0.31 21.65 -10.36
N MET A 116 -1.59 21.31 -10.27
CA MET A 116 -2.70 22.16 -10.73
C MET A 116 -2.75 23.49 -9.96
N GLU A 117 -2.60 23.46 -8.63
CA GLU A 117 -2.53 24.67 -7.79
C GLU A 117 -1.32 25.57 -8.12
N LEU A 118 -0.24 24.97 -8.64
CA LEU A 118 0.93 25.72 -9.12
C LEU A 118 0.81 26.17 -10.57
N GLY A 119 -0.35 25.99 -11.22
CA GLY A 119 -0.66 26.47 -12.54
C GLY A 119 -0.35 25.52 -13.69
N ALA A 120 -0.11 24.24 -13.41
CA ALA A 120 -0.06 23.23 -14.47
C ALA A 120 -1.46 22.99 -15.04
N ASP A 121 -1.52 22.68 -16.34
CA ASP A 121 -2.75 22.23 -16.99
C ASP A 121 -3.20 20.86 -16.39
N GLU A 122 -4.52 20.64 -16.40
CA GLU A 122 -5.10 19.41 -15.84
C GLU A 122 -4.62 18.15 -16.57
N ASP A 123 -4.51 18.23 -17.90
CA ASP A 123 -4.04 17.11 -18.73
C ASP A 123 -2.56 16.84 -18.45
N ASP A 124 -1.72 17.86 -18.38
CA ASP A 124 -0.30 17.73 -18.03
C ASP A 124 -0.11 17.11 -16.63
N ALA A 125 -0.89 17.57 -15.64
CA ALA A 125 -0.81 17.06 -14.27
C ALA A 125 -1.26 15.58 -14.20
N ARG A 126 -2.27 15.20 -14.97
CA ARG A 126 -2.74 13.81 -15.07
C ARG A 126 -1.70 12.93 -15.76
N ASP A 127 -1.11 13.38 -16.86
CA ASP A 127 -0.10 12.62 -17.60
C ASP A 127 1.15 12.38 -16.75
N ILE A 128 1.57 13.36 -15.95
CA ILE A 128 2.66 13.19 -14.99
C ILE A 128 2.30 12.14 -13.91
N ALA A 129 1.09 12.18 -13.38
CA ALA A 129 0.63 11.22 -12.39
C ALA A 129 0.61 9.79 -12.96
N GLU A 130 0.17 9.62 -14.21
CA GLU A 130 0.17 8.32 -14.87
C GLU A 130 1.58 7.81 -15.15
N GLN A 131 2.49 8.64 -15.65
CA GLN A 131 3.91 8.28 -15.83
C GLN A 131 4.55 7.82 -14.52
N ILE A 132 4.19 8.42 -13.37
CA ILE A 132 4.68 7.99 -12.06
C ILE A 132 4.19 6.58 -11.74
N ARG A 133 2.89 6.28 -12.00
CA ARG A 133 2.31 4.95 -11.78
C ARG A 133 2.95 3.90 -12.68
N GLU A 134 3.07 4.17 -13.97
CA GLU A 134 3.70 3.27 -14.94
C GLU A 134 5.12 2.92 -14.54
N ARG A 135 5.93 3.92 -14.23
CA ARG A 135 7.32 3.73 -13.82
C ARG A 135 7.45 2.99 -12.50
N ASP A 136 6.54 3.23 -11.57
CA ASP A 136 6.49 2.49 -10.32
C ASP A 136 6.12 1.02 -10.53
N ALA A 137 5.16 0.74 -11.42
CA ALA A 137 4.76 -0.61 -11.79
C ALA A 137 5.90 -1.36 -12.49
N GLU A 138 6.59 -0.75 -13.44
CA GLU A 138 7.77 -1.33 -14.11
C GLU A 138 8.87 -1.67 -13.09
N ARG A 139 9.14 -0.75 -12.18
CA ARG A 139 10.11 -0.99 -11.11
C ARG A 139 9.70 -2.17 -10.22
N LEU A 140 8.43 -2.25 -9.85
CA LEU A 140 7.92 -3.36 -9.04
C LEU A 140 8.10 -4.71 -9.75
N GLN A 141 7.85 -4.76 -11.08
CA GLN A 141 8.06 -5.97 -11.88
C GLN A 141 9.53 -6.41 -11.88
N LEU A 142 10.47 -5.47 -11.99
CA LEU A 142 11.91 -5.78 -11.94
C LEU A 142 12.34 -6.30 -10.57
N GLU A 143 11.83 -5.72 -9.50
CA GLU A 143 12.08 -6.15 -8.12
C GLU A 143 11.50 -7.55 -7.86
N MET A 144 10.32 -7.84 -8.40
CA MET A 144 9.73 -9.19 -8.37
C MET A 144 10.61 -10.21 -9.11
N ALA A 145 11.08 -9.87 -10.31
CA ALA A 145 11.91 -10.75 -11.10
C ALA A 145 13.31 -10.97 -10.49
N GLY A 146 13.85 -9.95 -9.84
CA GLY A 146 15.16 -9.99 -9.19
C GLY A 146 15.15 -10.55 -7.77
N GLY A 147 13.98 -10.70 -7.18
CA GLY A 147 13.80 -11.24 -5.82
C GLY A 147 14.17 -10.28 -4.69
N ASP A 148 14.54 -9.03 -5.00
CA ASP A 148 14.83 -8.01 -4.00
C ASP A 148 14.57 -6.57 -4.49
N LEU A 149 14.57 -5.62 -3.56
CA LEU A 149 14.39 -4.18 -3.82
C LEU A 149 15.51 -3.55 -4.67
N ARG A 150 16.66 -4.23 -4.83
CA ARG A 150 17.80 -3.70 -5.55
C ARG A 150 17.69 -3.89 -7.05
N ALA A 151 16.93 -4.90 -7.50
CA ALA A 151 16.76 -5.18 -8.93
C ALA A 151 16.19 -3.99 -9.71
N GLY A 152 15.31 -3.19 -9.08
CA GLY A 152 14.74 -1.97 -9.65
C GLY A 152 15.49 -0.67 -9.30
N ALA A 153 16.58 -0.74 -8.56
CA ALA A 153 17.25 0.44 -8.01
C ALA A 153 17.75 1.42 -9.08
N HIS A 154 18.17 0.93 -10.24
CA HIS A 154 18.63 1.78 -11.36
C HIS A 154 17.50 2.66 -11.95
N MET A 155 16.24 2.23 -11.85
CA MET A 155 15.10 3.05 -12.27
C MET A 155 14.75 4.12 -11.23
N ALA A 156 15.10 3.84 -9.99
CA ALA A 156 14.91 4.76 -8.89
C ALA A 156 16.00 5.85 -8.89
N PHE A 157 17.22 5.49 -9.24
CA PHE A 157 18.41 6.35 -9.08
C PHE A 157 19.07 6.51 -10.45
N GLY A 158 18.78 7.54 -11.18
CA GLY A 158 19.63 7.88 -12.31
C GLY A 158 21.09 7.85 -11.83
N SER A 159 21.77 6.74 -12.03
CA SER A 159 23.17 6.41 -11.71
C SER A 159 23.62 6.49 -10.24
N SER A 160 23.96 5.33 -9.71
CA SER A 160 25.06 5.01 -8.80
C SER A 160 25.15 5.69 -7.45
N LEU A 161 24.71 4.95 -6.43
CA LEU A 161 25.58 4.71 -5.26
C LEU A 161 25.18 3.35 -4.67
N PRO A 162 26.09 2.38 -4.50
CA PRO A 162 25.78 1.12 -3.86
C PRO A 162 25.53 1.34 -2.37
N GLY A 163 24.35 0.99 -1.90
CA GLY A 163 24.09 0.79 -0.48
C GLY A 163 23.19 1.78 0.25
N VAL A 164 22.58 2.75 -0.42
CA VAL A 164 21.67 3.70 0.25
C VAL A 164 20.26 3.58 -0.34
N PRO A 165 19.25 3.20 0.44
CA PRO A 165 17.85 3.31 0.02
C PRO A 165 17.46 4.79 0.06
N THR A 166 17.63 5.48 -1.03
CA THR A 166 17.16 6.86 -1.17
C THR A 166 15.90 6.88 -2.02
N PRO A 167 14.84 7.58 -1.62
CA PRO A 167 13.72 7.85 -2.50
C PRO A 167 14.25 8.65 -3.69
N THR A 168 14.00 8.17 -4.90
CA THR A 168 14.53 8.82 -6.07
C THR A 168 13.49 9.65 -6.72
N PRO A 169 13.74 10.91 -6.94
CA PRO A 169 12.86 11.73 -7.73
C PRO A 169 12.81 11.20 -9.18
N PHE A 170 11.63 11.19 -9.75
CA PHE A 170 11.38 10.94 -11.17
C PHE A 170 12.24 11.88 -12.05
N THR A 171 12.45 13.10 -11.57
CA THR A 171 13.36 14.08 -12.14
C THR A 171 14.33 14.57 -11.06
N VAL A 172 15.59 14.72 -11.44
CA VAL A 172 16.60 15.29 -10.55
C VAL A 172 16.27 16.77 -10.28
N PRO A 173 16.23 17.21 -9.01
CA PRO A 173 15.99 18.61 -8.69
C PRO A 173 16.99 19.52 -9.40
N LYS A 174 16.53 20.59 -10.03
CA LYS A 174 17.38 21.56 -10.74
C LYS A 174 18.33 22.34 -9.80
N ARG A 175 18.05 22.33 -8.51
CA ARG A 175 18.86 22.97 -7.47
C ARG A 175 19.33 21.92 -6.48
N GLN A 176 20.61 21.96 -6.15
CA GLN A 176 21.12 21.15 -5.02
C GLN A 176 20.42 21.61 -3.73
N SER A 177 19.90 20.65 -2.96
CA SER A 177 19.38 20.95 -1.64
C SER A 177 20.52 21.48 -0.77
N ARG A 178 20.39 22.71 -0.25
CA ARG A 178 21.20 23.14 0.88
C ARG A 178 20.47 22.70 2.13
N THR A 179 21.11 21.92 2.97
CA THR A 179 20.65 21.71 4.35
C THR A 179 20.58 23.07 5.02
N LEU A 180 19.40 23.46 5.51
CA LEU A 180 19.16 24.76 6.15
C LEU A 180 20.07 25.01 7.37
N ASN A 181 20.78 24.00 7.87
CA ASN A 181 21.63 24.03 9.05
C ASN A 181 23.07 23.53 8.76
N ALA A 182 23.56 23.63 7.55
CA ALA A 182 24.93 23.19 7.21
C ALA A 182 26.01 23.95 8.01
N ASP A 183 25.68 25.13 8.51
CA ASP A 183 26.62 25.99 9.29
C ASP A 183 26.56 25.72 10.82
N GLN A 184 25.75 24.75 11.27
CA GLN A 184 25.57 24.46 12.72
C GLN A 184 26.09 23.06 13.13
N VAL A 185 26.78 22.35 12.26
CA VAL A 185 27.44 21.11 12.65
C VAL A 185 28.80 21.48 13.26
N PRO A 186 29.05 21.24 14.57
CA PRO A 186 30.36 21.45 15.17
C PRO A 186 31.38 20.53 14.49
N PRO A 187 32.62 20.98 14.27
CA PRO A 187 33.65 20.07 13.76
C PRO A 187 33.83 18.92 14.77
N GLU A 188 33.82 17.71 14.25
CA GLU A 188 34.11 16.51 15.04
C GLU A 188 35.47 16.65 15.71
N ALA A 189 35.50 16.45 17.05
CA ALA A 189 36.70 16.48 17.87
C ALA A 189 37.39 15.11 17.88
#